data_be7bbe4b6e3512dff07392a9550d56a9
#
_entry.id   be7bbe4b6e3512dff07392a9550d56a9
#
_cell.length_a   1.000
_cell.length_b   1.000
_cell.length_c   1.000
_cell.angle_alpha   90.00
_cell.angle_beta   90.00
_cell.angle_gamma   90.00
#
_symmetry.space_group_name_H-M   'P 1'
#
loop_
_entity.id
_entity.type
_entity.pdbx_description
1 polymer ?
#
loop_
_entity_poly.entity_id
_entity_poly.type
_entity_poly.pdbx_seq_one_letter_code
_entity_poly.pdbx_strand_id
1 'polypeptide(L)'
;PGAPSSTEPEFTVVTIYNIQYTTAENGASPLVGEQVQTTGIVTGVDRLGTNSAFTIQSGSGAWTGIYCWWAADDGVVVGDEVTVRGTVTEYAASTGDANLSMTELVAGSIVSVNSSGNTLPQPVTLDVEDVGQEMYEGVLVTTTGRVVEAAVCDSDEPNYNYCEWRISNNLDASMMADTVSVNDRFAVTTPALGTIATVTGPLNQWSGSSNSGPSW
;
A
#
# COMPACT_ATOMS: atom_id res chain seq x y z
N PRO A 1 -44.15 -7.66 -21.33
CA PRO A 1 -43.37 -7.55 -20.12
C PRO A 1 -41.91 -7.22 -20.51
N GLY A 2 -41.50 -5.96 -20.26
CA GLY A 2 -40.12 -5.55 -20.48
C GLY A 2 -39.23 -6.25 -19.47
N ALA A 3 -38.07 -6.72 -19.92
CA ALA A 3 -37.05 -7.22 -19.03
C ALA A 3 -36.63 -6.09 -18.07
N PRO A 4 -36.32 -6.37 -16.80
CA PRO A 4 -35.78 -5.37 -15.91
C PRO A 4 -34.44 -4.90 -16.49
N SER A 5 -34.30 -3.60 -16.69
CA SER A 5 -33.05 -2.95 -17.01
C SER A 5 -32.14 -3.16 -15.78
N SER A 6 -31.17 -4.04 -15.88
CA SER A 6 -30.08 -4.06 -14.92
C SER A 6 -29.25 -2.80 -15.17
N THR A 7 -29.50 -1.74 -14.41
CA THR A 7 -28.55 -0.63 -14.35
C THR A 7 -27.29 -1.17 -13.68
N GLU A 8 -26.21 -1.33 -14.45
CA GLU A 8 -24.90 -1.53 -13.86
C GLU A 8 -24.66 -0.39 -12.86
N PRO A 9 -23.98 -0.67 -11.72
CA PRO A 9 -23.64 0.37 -10.78
C PRO A 9 -22.80 1.46 -11.50
N GLU A 10 -23.20 2.70 -11.31
CA GLU A 10 -22.53 3.85 -11.94
C GLU A 10 -21.28 4.18 -11.14
N PHE A 11 -20.10 3.97 -11.74
CA PHE A 11 -18.82 4.31 -11.15
C PHE A 11 -18.44 5.75 -11.50
N THR A 12 -18.11 6.53 -10.48
CA THR A 12 -17.60 7.90 -10.68
C THR A 12 -16.12 7.84 -11.08
N VAL A 13 -15.76 8.45 -12.20
CA VAL A 13 -14.35 8.55 -12.62
C VAL A 13 -13.67 9.66 -11.84
N VAL A 14 -12.63 9.30 -11.10
CA VAL A 14 -11.87 10.22 -10.23
C VAL A 14 -10.37 9.95 -10.33
N THR A 15 -9.55 10.91 -9.93
CA THR A 15 -8.10 10.69 -9.77
C THR A 15 -7.81 10.02 -8.44
N ILE A 16 -6.64 9.34 -8.33
CA ILE A 16 -6.17 8.82 -7.04
C ILE A 16 -6.06 9.96 -6.02
N TYR A 17 -5.58 11.13 -6.44
CA TYR A 17 -5.53 12.32 -5.58
C TYR A 17 -6.90 12.68 -4.98
N ASN A 18 -7.98 12.60 -5.76
CA ASN A 18 -9.32 12.90 -5.22
C ASN A 18 -9.81 11.86 -4.20
N ILE A 19 -9.31 10.63 -4.28
CA ILE A 19 -9.62 9.59 -3.29
C ILE A 19 -8.80 9.81 -2.02
N GLN A 20 -7.51 10.08 -2.14
CA GLN A 20 -6.56 10.11 -1.04
C GLN A 20 -6.51 11.44 -0.29
N TYR A 21 -6.59 12.57 -1.01
CA TYR A 21 -6.42 13.86 -0.36
C TYR A 21 -7.49 14.13 0.69
N THR A 22 -7.05 14.29 1.91
CA THR A 22 -7.92 14.58 3.05
C THR A 22 -7.30 15.64 3.98
N THR A 23 -8.15 16.30 4.73
CA THR A 23 -7.77 17.15 5.87
C THR A 23 -8.43 16.63 7.16
N ALA A 24 -9.03 15.44 7.10
CA ALA A 24 -9.60 14.80 8.28
C ALA A 24 -8.47 14.36 9.23
N GLU A 25 -8.64 14.58 10.52
CA GLU A 25 -7.61 14.23 11.52
C GLU A 25 -7.32 12.72 11.60
N ASN A 26 -8.29 11.88 11.19
CA ASN A 26 -8.17 10.44 11.15
C ASN A 26 -7.68 9.90 9.80
N GLY A 27 -7.25 10.74 8.88
CA GLY A 27 -6.78 10.33 7.56
C GLY A 27 -7.86 9.88 6.57
N ALA A 28 -9.11 9.71 7.00
CA ALA A 28 -10.14 9.10 6.17
C ALA A 28 -10.40 9.85 4.86
N SER A 29 -10.52 9.07 3.79
CA SER A 29 -10.88 9.57 2.45
C SER A 29 -12.22 10.30 2.45
N PRO A 30 -12.36 11.43 1.73
CA PRO A 30 -13.66 12.08 1.53
C PRO A 30 -14.64 11.26 0.70
N LEU A 31 -14.20 10.19 0.06
CA LEU A 31 -15.00 9.34 -0.83
C LEU A 31 -15.30 7.95 -0.24
N VAL A 32 -15.16 7.76 1.08
CA VAL A 32 -15.50 6.49 1.75
C VAL A 32 -16.92 6.06 1.41
N GLY A 33 -17.08 4.80 0.95
CA GLY A 33 -18.34 4.20 0.55
C GLY A 33 -18.70 4.43 -0.93
N GLU A 34 -18.02 5.33 -1.61
CA GLU A 34 -18.29 5.63 -3.02
C GLU A 34 -17.71 4.55 -3.95
N GLN A 35 -18.43 4.29 -5.05
CA GLN A 35 -17.95 3.43 -6.13
C GLN A 35 -17.24 4.28 -7.16
N VAL A 36 -15.94 4.03 -7.33
CA VAL A 36 -15.06 4.86 -8.16
C VAL A 36 -14.35 4.06 -9.23
N GLN A 37 -13.96 4.77 -10.29
CA GLN A 37 -13.02 4.29 -11.31
C GLN A 37 -11.81 5.22 -11.34
N THR A 38 -10.61 4.65 -11.32
CA THR A 38 -9.36 5.40 -11.39
C THR A 38 -8.32 4.67 -12.23
N THR A 39 -7.22 5.36 -12.56
CA THR A 39 -6.14 4.82 -13.39
C THR A 39 -4.80 5.12 -12.74
N GLY A 40 -3.87 4.15 -12.79
CA GLY A 40 -2.51 4.32 -12.30
C GLY A 40 -1.58 3.23 -12.79
N ILE A 41 -0.28 3.41 -12.55
CA ILE A 41 0.76 2.42 -12.82
C ILE A 41 0.91 1.53 -11.60
N VAL A 42 0.91 0.21 -11.80
CA VAL A 42 1.14 -0.77 -10.73
C VAL A 42 2.58 -0.62 -10.23
N THR A 43 2.73 -0.30 -8.94
CA THR A 43 4.02 -0.08 -8.27
C THR A 43 4.44 -1.22 -7.36
N GLY A 44 3.50 -2.05 -6.94
CA GLY A 44 3.74 -3.26 -6.16
C GLY A 44 2.59 -4.25 -6.34
N VAL A 45 2.89 -5.55 -6.27
CA VAL A 45 1.90 -6.63 -6.35
C VAL A 45 2.14 -7.56 -5.17
N ASP A 46 1.12 -7.71 -4.33
CA ASP A 46 1.08 -8.61 -3.20
C ASP A 46 0.20 -9.82 -3.53
N ARG A 47 0.79 -11.01 -3.60
CA ARG A 47 0.10 -12.26 -3.90
C ARG A 47 0.09 -13.16 -2.68
N LEU A 48 -0.72 -12.81 -1.70
CA LEU A 48 -0.92 -13.62 -0.50
C LEU A 48 -1.98 -14.69 -0.73
N GLY A 49 -1.52 -15.93 -0.85
CA GLY A 49 -2.41 -17.09 -0.97
C GLY A 49 -3.30 -17.04 -2.21
N THR A 50 -4.62 -17.05 -2.00
CA THR A 50 -5.63 -16.96 -3.07
C THR A 50 -6.10 -15.53 -3.33
N ASN A 51 -5.67 -14.58 -2.52
CA ASN A 51 -6.01 -13.18 -2.67
C ASN A 51 -4.89 -12.47 -3.43
N SER A 52 -5.25 -11.43 -4.13
CA SER A 52 -4.35 -10.58 -4.87
C SER A 52 -4.55 -9.16 -4.40
N ALA A 53 -3.47 -8.48 -4.11
CA ALA A 53 -3.50 -7.07 -3.84
C ALA A 53 -2.37 -6.39 -4.61
N PHE A 54 -2.58 -5.16 -4.98
CA PHE A 54 -1.57 -4.38 -5.66
C PHE A 54 -1.74 -2.91 -5.35
N THR A 55 -0.67 -2.16 -5.50
CA THR A 55 -0.69 -0.70 -5.35
C THR A 55 -0.56 -0.07 -6.72
N ILE A 56 -1.37 0.94 -6.99
CA ILE A 56 -1.26 1.76 -8.19
C ILE A 56 -0.94 3.20 -7.82
N GLN A 57 -0.20 3.87 -8.70
CA GLN A 57 0.18 5.26 -8.49
C GLN A 57 0.04 6.07 -9.78
N SER A 58 -0.49 7.30 -9.66
CA SER A 58 -0.67 8.25 -10.77
C SER A 58 0.17 9.50 -10.53
N GLY A 59 1.36 9.55 -11.13
CA GLY A 59 2.35 10.61 -10.91
C GLY A 59 3.28 10.31 -9.74
N SER A 60 4.00 11.33 -9.25
CA SER A 60 4.94 11.21 -8.13
C SER A 60 4.59 12.19 -7.03
N GLY A 61 4.94 11.87 -5.79
CA GLY A 61 4.71 12.73 -4.63
C GLY A 61 3.47 12.35 -3.83
N ALA A 62 3.09 13.22 -2.92
CA ALA A 62 2.00 13.02 -1.97
C ALA A 62 0.64 12.76 -2.64
N TRP A 63 -0.19 11.91 -2.02
CA TRP A 63 -1.58 11.65 -2.41
C TRP A 63 -1.76 11.00 -3.79
N THR A 64 -0.73 10.36 -4.34
CA THR A 64 -0.76 9.82 -5.71
C THR A 64 -0.84 8.30 -5.78
N GLY A 65 -0.76 7.59 -4.66
CA GLY A 65 -0.83 6.13 -4.57
C GLY A 65 -2.11 5.64 -3.92
N ILE A 66 -2.53 4.40 -4.21
CA ILE A 66 -3.65 3.73 -3.54
C ILE A 66 -3.48 2.22 -3.58
N TYR A 67 -3.84 1.56 -2.49
CA TYR A 67 -3.86 0.12 -2.36
C TYR A 67 -5.18 -0.44 -2.89
N CYS A 68 -5.10 -1.54 -3.64
CA CYS A 68 -6.24 -2.24 -4.22
C CYS A 68 -6.29 -3.66 -3.67
N TRP A 69 -7.36 -3.99 -2.95
CA TRP A 69 -7.58 -5.31 -2.38
C TRP A 69 -8.62 -6.08 -3.20
N TRP A 70 -8.19 -7.17 -3.83
CA TRP A 70 -9.07 -8.05 -4.61
C TRP A 70 -9.10 -9.47 -4.04
N ALA A 71 -10.18 -10.19 -4.33
CA ALA A 71 -10.33 -11.59 -3.95
C ALA A 71 -9.76 -12.59 -4.97
N ALA A 72 -9.22 -12.14 -6.10
CA ALA A 72 -8.71 -12.99 -7.17
C ALA A 72 -7.40 -12.42 -7.76
N ASP A 73 -6.51 -13.31 -8.22
CA ASP A 73 -5.32 -12.90 -8.96
C ASP A 73 -5.72 -12.45 -10.38
N ASP A 74 -5.54 -11.17 -10.65
CA ASP A 74 -5.87 -10.53 -11.92
C ASP A 74 -4.72 -10.57 -12.93
N GLY A 75 -3.57 -11.16 -12.57
CA GLY A 75 -2.41 -11.32 -13.43
C GLY A 75 -1.66 -10.03 -13.74
N VAL A 76 -1.95 -8.92 -13.05
CA VAL A 76 -1.22 -7.65 -13.23
C VAL A 76 0.22 -7.76 -12.75
N VAL A 77 1.11 -7.00 -13.36
CA VAL A 77 2.51 -6.95 -13.00
C VAL A 77 2.97 -5.50 -12.80
N VAL A 78 4.04 -5.33 -12.03
CA VAL A 78 4.66 -4.01 -11.83
C VAL A 78 5.02 -3.39 -13.17
N GLY A 79 4.61 -2.13 -13.37
CA GLY A 79 4.76 -1.39 -14.62
C GLY A 79 3.57 -1.50 -15.58
N ASP A 80 2.52 -2.21 -15.23
CA ASP A 80 1.26 -2.13 -15.97
C ASP A 80 0.54 -0.82 -15.63
N GLU A 81 0.02 -0.13 -16.62
CA GLU A 81 -0.97 0.93 -16.41
C GLU A 81 -2.36 0.31 -16.47
N VAL A 82 -3.10 0.43 -15.38
CA VAL A 82 -4.41 -0.21 -15.25
C VAL A 82 -5.50 0.82 -14.95
N THR A 83 -6.69 0.58 -15.51
CA THR A 83 -7.93 1.22 -15.08
C THR A 83 -8.67 0.25 -14.19
N VAL A 84 -8.99 0.68 -12.97
CA VAL A 84 -9.62 -0.15 -11.93
C VAL A 84 -10.93 0.48 -11.46
N ARG A 85 -11.84 -0.35 -11.00
CA ARG A 85 -13.06 0.03 -10.29
C ARG A 85 -13.05 -0.58 -8.91
N GLY A 86 -13.65 0.08 -7.94
CA GLY A 86 -13.80 -0.45 -6.59
C GLY A 86 -14.59 0.47 -5.70
N THR A 87 -14.88 0.02 -4.50
CA THR A 87 -15.46 0.83 -3.43
C THR A 87 -14.34 1.37 -2.56
N VAL A 88 -14.35 2.66 -2.29
CA VAL A 88 -13.39 3.28 -1.36
C VAL A 88 -13.73 2.86 0.06
N THR A 89 -12.77 2.31 0.78
CA THR A 89 -12.94 1.79 2.14
C THR A 89 -11.76 2.21 3.00
N GLU A 90 -12.02 2.44 4.27
CA GLU A 90 -10.99 2.60 5.30
C GLU A 90 -10.77 1.25 5.97
N TYR A 91 -9.60 0.67 5.78
CA TYR A 91 -9.22 -0.55 6.47
C TYR A 91 -8.50 -0.21 7.77
N ALA A 92 -9.09 -0.62 8.88
CA ALA A 92 -8.45 -0.61 10.19
C ALA A 92 -8.41 -2.04 10.73
N ALA A 93 -7.25 -2.49 11.21
CA ALA A 93 -7.19 -3.78 11.88
C ALA A 93 -8.11 -3.77 13.10
N SER A 94 -8.80 -4.89 13.37
CA SER A 94 -9.82 -5.03 14.44
C SER A 94 -9.33 -4.70 15.85
N THR A 95 -8.02 -4.59 16.03
CA THR A 95 -7.33 -4.27 17.31
C THR A 95 -6.47 -3.01 17.21
N GLY A 96 -6.50 -2.31 16.07
CA GLY A 96 -5.68 -1.14 15.80
C GLY A 96 -6.33 0.19 16.18
N ASP A 97 -5.56 1.25 16.09
CA ASP A 97 -6.06 2.62 16.23
C ASP A 97 -6.84 3.00 14.97
N ALA A 98 -8.13 3.32 15.14
CA ALA A 98 -8.99 3.77 14.04
C ALA A 98 -8.52 5.09 13.39
N ASN A 99 -7.56 5.78 14.02
CA ASN A 99 -6.93 6.98 13.45
C ASN A 99 -5.76 6.65 12.50
N LEU A 100 -5.48 5.36 12.26
CA LEU A 100 -4.44 4.86 11.36
C LEU A 100 -5.08 3.85 10.39
N SER A 101 -6.21 4.18 9.81
CA SER A 101 -6.83 3.36 8.77
C SER A 101 -6.10 3.56 7.45
N MET A 102 -6.10 2.53 6.62
CA MET A 102 -5.58 2.60 5.25
C MET A 102 -6.73 2.81 4.28
N THR A 103 -6.65 3.84 3.46
CA THR A 103 -7.59 4.05 2.37
C THR A 103 -7.31 3.04 1.25
N GLU A 104 -8.28 2.19 0.94
CA GLU A 104 -8.13 1.16 -0.08
C GLU A 104 -9.34 1.08 -1.02
N LEU A 105 -9.13 0.50 -2.20
CA LEU A 105 -10.20 0.07 -3.09
C LEU A 105 -10.48 -1.41 -2.85
N VAL A 106 -11.74 -1.76 -2.54
CA VAL A 106 -12.17 -3.14 -2.30
C VAL A 106 -13.26 -3.58 -3.26
N ALA A 107 -13.48 -4.90 -3.33
CA ALA A 107 -14.55 -5.55 -4.11
C ALA A 107 -14.59 -5.07 -5.56
N GLY A 108 -13.43 -4.79 -6.10
CA GLY A 108 -13.29 -4.18 -7.40
C GLY A 108 -12.97 -5.15 -8.53
N SER A 109 -12.68 -4.56 -9.67
CA SER A 109 -12.21 -5.27 -10.86
C SER A 109 -11.26 -4.40 -11.68
N ILE A 110 -10.36 -5.06 -12.41
CA ILE A 110 -9.60 -4.40 -13.47
C ILE A 110 -10.53 -4.24 -14.67
N VAL A 111 -10.71 -2.98 -15.09
CA VAL A 111 -11.49 -2.65 -16.30
C VAL A 111 -10.66 -2.92 -17.54
N SER A 112 -9.38 -2.52 -17.48
CA SER A 112 -8.41 -2.71 -18.58
C SER A 112 -6.98 -2.62 -18.08
N VAL A 113 -6.09 -3.39 -18.71
CA VAL A 113 -4.66 -3.12 -18.75
C VAL A 113 -4.44 -2.23 -19.98
N ASN A 114 -4.10 -0.96 -19.76
CA ASN A 114 -3.99 0.05 -20.82
C ASN A 114 -2.66 -0.08 -21.56
N SER A 115 -1.59 -0.36 -20.82
CA SER A 115 -0.25 -0.59 -21.36
C SER A 115 0.61 -1.35 -20.32
N SER A 116 1.74 -1.91 -20.77
CA SER A 116 2.67 -2.66 -19.90
C SER A 116 4.10 -2.18 -20.09
N GLY A 117 4.95 -2.43 -19.08
CA GLY A 117 6.36 -2.06 -19.11
C GLY A 117 6.59 -0.55 -18.98
N ASN A 118 5.67 0.15 -18.36
CA ASN A 118 5.80 1.59 -18.12
C ASN A 118 6.90 1.87 -17.09
N THR A 119 7.52 3.04 -17.22
CA THR A 119 8.43 3.55 -16.21
C THR A 119 7.66 3.85 -14.92
N LEU A 120 8.15 3.34 -13.80
CA LEU A 120 7.53 3.61 -12.51
C LEU A 120 7.62 5.10 -12.15
N PRO A 121 6.66 5.61 -11.38
CA PRO A 121 6.77 6.92 -10.76
C PRO A 121 8.08 7.06 -9.98
N GLN A 122 8.64 8.27 -9.94
CA GLN A 122 9.85 8.51 -9.16
C GLN A 122 9.52 8.37 -7.67
N PRO A 123 10.26 7.52 -6.93
CA PRO A 123 10.06 7.39 -5.49
C PRO A 123 10.29 8.71 -4.76
N VAL A 124 9.50 8.99 -3.74
CA VAL A 124 9.75 10.10 -2.83
C VAL A 124 10.82 9.64 -1.84
N THR A 125 11.91 10.41 -1.71
CA THR A 125 12.92 10.14 -0.68
C THR A 125 12.47 10.76 0.63
N LEU A 126 12.34 9.94 1.67
CA LEU A 126 11.88 10.32 3.00
C LEU A 126 12.90 9.90 4.05
N ASP A 127 13.01 10.70 5.10
CA ASP A 127 13.64 10.26 6.34
C ASP A 127 12.71 9.26 7.06
N VAL A 128 13.27 8.37 7.88
CA VAL A 128 12.49 7.29 8.54
C VAL A 128 11.31 7.85 9.36
N GLU A 129 11.51 8.98 10.03
CA GLU A 129 10.49 9.68 10.82
C GLU A 129 9.31 10.22 9.99
N ASP A 130 9.52 10.47 8.70
CA ASP A 130 8.51 11.04 7.80
C ASP A 130 7.70 9.97 7.06
N VAL A 131 8.14 8.71 7.10
CA VAL A 131 7.50 7.61 6.35
C VAL A 131 6.05 7.37 6.80
N GLY A 132 5.72 7.65 8.06
CA GLY A 132 4.37 7.44 8.61
C GLY A 132 3.35 8.52 8.28
N GLN A 133 3.67 9.49 7.43
CA GLN A 133 2.72 10.55 7.10
C GLN A 133 1.65 10.06 6.12
N GLU A 134 0.38 10.32 6.45
CA GLU A 134 -0.81 9.93 5.69
C GLU A 134 -0.70 10.22 4.19
N MET A 135 -0.14 11.38 3.85
CA MET A 135 0.01 11.83 2.47
C MET A 135 0.85 10.92 1.58
N TYR A 136 1.59 9.99 2.16
CA TYR A 136 2.43 9.02 1.42
C TYR A 136 1.84 7.61 1.38
N GLU A 137 0.65 7.40 1.92
CA GLU A 137 -0.03 6.12 1.82
C GLU A 137 -0.19 5.68 0.35
N GLY A 138 0.15 4.45 0.04
CA GLY A 138 0.15 3.90 -1.32
C GLY A 138 1.23 4.47 -2.26
N VAL A 139 2.01 5.47 -1.84
CA VAL A 139 3.04 6.11 -2.66
C VAL A 139 4.32 5.30 -2.67
N LEU A 140 4.98 5.22 -3.81
CA LEU A 140 6.33 4.66 -3.93
C LEU A 140 7.32 5.61 -3.26
N VAL A 141 7.97 5.12 -2.21
CA VAL A 141 8.92 5.90 -1.41
C VAL A 141 10.27 5.19 -1.30
N THR A 142 11.30 5.94 -0.98
CA THR A 142 12.63 5.43 -0.66
C THR A 142 13.06 5.99 0.68
N THR A 143 13.52 5.14 1.59
CA THR A 143 14.12 5.55 2.85
C THR A 143 15.40 4.77 3.15
N THR A 144 16.26 5.32 4.00
CA THR A 144 17.52 4.69 4.40
C THR A 144 17.63 4.69 5.92
N GLY A 145 17.96 3.55 6.48
CA GLY A 145 18.11 3.41 7.92
C GLY A 145 19.03 2.25 8.30
N ARG A 146 19.32 2.14 9.58
CA ARG A 146 20.01 0.98 10.16
C ARG A 146 19.01 -0.13 10.42
N VAL A 147 19.33 -1.35 10.05
CA VAL A 147 18.57 -2.54 10.42
C VAL A 147 18.70 -2.77 11.93
N VAL A 148 17.61 -2.58 12.65
CA VAL A 148 17.56 -2.66 14.13
C VAL A 148 16.85 -3.91 14.63
N GLU A 149 16.09 -4.58 13.78
CA GLU A 149 15.43 -5.84 14.08
C GLU A 149 15.71 -6.85 12.96
N ALA A 150 16.14 -8.06 13.35
CA ALA A 150 16.37 -9.13 12.38
C ALA A 150 15.05 -9.62 11.82
N ALA A 151 15.08 -10.14 10.61
CA ALA A 151 13.89 -10.69 9.98
C ALA A 151 13.28 -11.80 10.82
N VAL A 152 12.01 -11.65 11.12
CA VAL A 152 11.15 -12.70 11.65
C VAL A 152 10.26 -13.16 10.50
N CYS A 153 10.40 -14.44 10.13
CA CYS A 153 9.60 -15.04 9.08
C CYS A 153 8.49 -15.86 9.73
N ASP A 154 7.25 -15.59 9.33
CA ASP A 154 6.12 -16.42 9.74
C ASP A 154 6.11 -17.68 8.86
N SER A 155 6.54 -18.81 9.45
CA SER A 155 6.60 -20.10 8.77
C SER A 155 5.38 -20.99 9.05
N ASP A 156 4.50 -20.57 9.95
CA ASP A 156 3.41 -21.40 10.44
C ASP A 156 2.13 -21.28 9.61
N GLU A 157 2.08 -20.26 8.74
CA GLU A 157 0.97 -20.07 7.80
C GLU A 157 1.42 -20.42 6.37
N PRO A 158 0.95 -21.52 5.79
CA PRO A 158 1.40 -21.97 4.45
C PRO A 158 1.09 -21.00 3.31
N ASN A 159 0.29 -19.97 3.58
CA ASN A 159 -0.11 -18.94 2.61
C ASN A 159 0.49 -17.55 2.89
N TYR A 160 1.23 -17.37 3.99
CA TYR A 160 1.75 -16.09 4.46
C TYR A 160 3.24 -16.20 4.78
N ASN A 161 4.03 -16.69 3.83
CA ASN A 161 5.47 -16.82 4.01
C ASN A 161 6.17 -15.51 3.67
N TYR A 162 6.08 -14.54 4.57
CA TYR A 162 6.81 -13.27 4.48
C TYR A 162 7.66 -13.04 5.72
N CYS A 163 8.73 -12.29 5.54
CA CYS A 163 9.59 -11.88 6.63
C CYS A 163 9.42 -10.38 6.90
N GLU A 164 9.36 -10.02 8.16
CA GLU A 164 9.35 -8.62 8.59
C GLU A 164 10.64 -8.28 9.31
N TRP A 165 11.18 -7.12 9.04
CA TRP A 165 12.34 -6.56 9.68
C TRP A 165 12.19 -5.04 9.81
N ARG A 166 13.06 -4.39 10.60
CA ARG A 166 12.90 -2.96 10.85
C ARG A 166 14.17 -2.19 10.60
N ILE A 167 13.98 -0.97 10.09
CA ILE A 167 15.02 0.06 9.99
C ILE A 167 14.70 1.24 10.90
N SER A 168 15.74 1.92 11.37
CA SER A 168 15.64 3.13 12.20
C SER A 168 16.60 4.19 11.67
N ASN A 169 16.24 5.47 11.83
CA ASN A 169 17.13 6.59 11.61
C ASN A 169 18.23 6.69 12.70
N ASN A 170 17.98 6.06 13.86
CA ASN A 170 18.97 6.07 14.93
C ASN A 170 20.12 5.09 14.62
N LEU A 171 21.29 5.64 14.37
CA LEU A 171 22.52 4.87 14.15
C LEU A 171 23.06 4.23 15.44
N ASP A 172 22.55 4.61 16.60
CA ASP A 172 22.87 4.00 17.90
C ASP A 172 21.76 3.03 18.29
N ALA A 173 22.09 1.73 18.32
CA ALA A 173 21.16 0.63 18.59
C ALA A 173 20.50 0.66 19.99
N SER A 174 20.84 1.63 20.84
CA SER A 174 20.34 1.75 22.21
C SER A 174 19.04 2.56 22.33
N MET A 175 18.60 3.24 21.32
CA MET A 175 17.38 4.06 21.32
C MET A 175 16.49 3.69 20.12
N MET A 176 15.43 2.98 20.36
CA MET A 176 14.35 2.76 19.38
C MET A 176 13.48 4.03 19.31
N ALA A 177 14.02 5.09 18.72
CA ALA A 177 13.24 6.18 18.16
C ALA A 177 12.69 5.71 16.82
N ASP A 178 11.99 6.45 16.10
CA ASP A 178 11.32 6.16 14.84
C ASP A 178 11.83 4.95 14.06
N THR A 179 10.96 3.99 13.83
CA THR A 179 11.25 2.77 13.07
C THR A 179 10.22 2.56 11.97
N VAL A 180 10.67 2.00 10.86
CA VAL A 180 9.81 1.54 9.76
C VAL A 180 9.91 0.03 9.65
N SER A 181 8.76 -0.64 9.64
CA SER A 181 8.67 -2.06 9.34
C SER A 181 8.80 -2.27 7.84
N VAL A 182 9.64 -3.23 7.46
CA VAL A 182 9.83 -3.64 6.07
C VAL A 182 9.35 -5.07 5.93
N ASN A 183 8.41 -5.27 5.03
CA ASN A 183 7.84 -6.56 4.73
C ASN A 183 8.36 -7.05 3.38
N ASP A 184 8.86 -8.30 3.32
CA ASP A 184 9.46 -8.86 2.12
C ASP A 184 8.46 -9.57 1.19
N ARG A 185 7.18 -9.22 1.26
CA ARG A 185 6.13 -9.75 0.35
C ARG A 185 6.50 -9.70 -1.12
N PHE A 186 7.50 -8.90 -1.45
CA PHE A 186 8.05 -8.71 -2.79
C PHE A 186 9.37 -9.47 -3.04
N ALA A 187 9.66 -10.51 -2.26
CA ALA A 187 10.84 -11.37 -2.38
C ALA A 187 12.19 -10.62 -2.25
N VAL A 188 12.32 -9.75 -1.26
CA VAL A 188 13.53 -8.99 -0.97
C VAL A 188 14.46 -9.80 -0.07
N THR A 189 15.76 -9.80 -0.37
CA THR A 189 16.77 -10.38 0.53
C THR A 189 16.91 -9.49 1.78
N THR A 190 16.67 -10.07 2.95
CA THR A 190 16.77 -9.36 4.24
C THR A 190 18.23 -8.99 4.54
N PRO A 191 18.53 -7.72 4.81
CA PRO A 191 19.88 -7.30 5.19
C PRO A 191 20.24 -7.80 6.60
N ALA A 192 21.56 -7.89 6.86
CA ALA A 192 22.03 -8.27 8.19
C ALA A 192 21.76 -7.19 9.25
N LEU A 193 21.45 -7.62 10.47
CA LEU A 193 21.27 -6.74 11.62
C LEU A 193 22.46 -5.79 11.79
N GLY A 194 22.18 -4.52 12.04
CA GLY A 194 23.16 -3.47 12.23
C GLY A 194 23.71 -2.85 10.93
N THR A 195 23.36 -3.38 9.75
CA THR A 195 23.78 -2.77 8.47
C THR A 195 22.91 -1.56 8.13
N ILE A 196 23.41 -0.69 7.26
CA ILE A 196 22.61 0.38 6.66
C ILE A 196 21.95 -0.19 5.41
N ALA A 197 20.66 -0.02 5.31
CA ALA A 197 19.85 -0.45 4.19
C ALA A 197 19.06 0.71 3.60
N THR A 198 18.98 0.75 2.27
CA THR A 198 18.05 1.62 1.54
C THR A 198 16.92 0.74 1.02
N VAL A 199 15.69 1.12 1.33
CA VAL A 199 14.47 0.39 0.93
C VAL A 199 13.66 1.28 0.01
N THR A 200 13.12 0.68 -1.05
CA THR A 200 12.19 1.34 -1.99
C THR A 200 10.99 0.44 -2.20
N GLY A 201 9.79 0.97 -1.99
CA GLY A 201 8.54 0.23 -2.19
C GLY A 201 7.32 1.11 -1.98
N PRO A 202 6.11 0.61 -2.30
CA PRO A 202 4.88 1.31 -1.95
C PRO A 202 4.68 1.28 -0.43
N LEU A 203 4.25 2.41 0.13
CA LEU A 203 4.00 2.53 1.55
C LEU A 203 2.59 2.02 1.88
N ASN A 204 2.49 1.08 2.81
CA ASN A 204 1.23 0.67 3.41
C ASN A 204 1.13 1.18 4.84
N GLN A 205 -0.04 1.71 5.20
CA GLN A 205 -0.33 2.08 6.58
C GLN A 205 -1.08 0.94 7.26
N TRP A 206 -0.41 0.27 8.20
CA TRP A 206 -0.97 -0.89 8.88
C TRP A 206 -1.15 -0.60 10.37
N SER A 207 -2.38 -0.66 10.86
CA SER A 207 -2.71 -0.44 12.28
C SER A 207 -2.82 -1.73 13.11
N GLY A 208 -2.10 -2.79 12.74
CA GLY A 208 -2.17 -4.10 13.40
C GLY A 208 -1.59 -4.11 14.81
N SER A 209 -2.06 -5.05 15.64
CA SER A 209 -1.98 -5.09 17.10
C SER A 209 -0.61 -5.33 17.72
N SER A 210 0.46 -5.51 16.97
CA SER A 210 1.75 -5.84 17.59
C SER A 210 2.84 -4.79 17.43
N ASN A 211 2.76 -3.90 16.49
CA ASN A 211 3.72 -2.82 16.32
C ASN A 211 3.21 -1.83 15.26
N SER A 212 2.33 -0.95 15.67
CA SER A 212 1.78 0.11 14.82
C SER A 212 2.88 1.03 14.33
N GLY A 213 3.24 0.86 13.09
CA GLY A 213 4.12 1.72 12.33
C GLY A 213 3.87 1.46 10.85
N PRO A 214 4.23 2.38 9.96
CA PRO A 214 4.12 2.16 8.53
C PRO A 214 4.91 0.92 8.13
N SER A 215 4.36 0.10 7.23
CA SER A 215 4.99 -1.11 6.70
C SER A 215 5.16 -1.03 5.18
N TRP A 216 6.17 -1.71 4.70
CA TRP A 216 6.52 -1.82 3.28
C TRP A 216 6.07 -3.15 2.72
#